data_521cc94c77a1cb170fb505e5dcc58aa7
#
_entry.id   521cc94c77a1cb170fb505e5dcc58aa7
#
_cell.length_a   1.000
_cell.length_b   1.000
_cell.length_c   1.000
_cell.angle_alpha   90.00
_cell.angle_beta   90.00
_cell.angle_gamma   90.00
#
_symmetry.space_group_name_H-M   'P 1'
#
loop_
_entity.id
_entity.type
_entity.pdbx_description
1 polymer ?
#
loop_
_entity_poly.entity_id
_entity_poly.type
_entity_poly.pdbx_seq_one_letter_code
_entity_poly.pdbx_strand_id
1 'polypeptide(L)'
;DKSDSFYRRQLFVPFEKCFTGRERPYIKNDYLHRQDVLEYVMYRVLNMNYYQLSEPAACKAALAEYKEYNDSVRQFLKEMLDQCVWDVLPYQFLYDLYKAWFDRNMPSGTKQNKTAFIDNLTSIVEADPNLPWGATGRSNAIRPGNRMNAPEPLIIAYQLNDWKNPIYRGNDPDQICHPLIKSTYRGLYRTGRGA
;
A
#
# COMPACT_ATOMS: atom_id res chain seq x y z
N ASP A 1 -4.49 2.37 -14.13
CA ASP A 1 -5.30 1.33 -13.50
C ASP A 1 -4.49 0.68 -12.38
N LYS A 2 -5.07 0.55 -11.17
CA LYS A 2 -4.43 -0.04 -9.99
C LYS A 2 -5.26 -1.22 -9.46
N SER A 3 -6.15 -1.77 -10.30
CA SER A 3 -7.00 -2.90 -9.92
C SER A 3 -6.19 -4.21 -9.87
N ASP A 4 -6.63 -5.16 -9.06
CA ASP A 4 -6.05 -6.51 -9.05
C ASP A 4 -6.17 -7.19 -10.42
N SER A 5 -7.21 -6.86 -11.19
CA SER A 5 -7.38 -7.32 -12.57
C SER A 5 -6.27 -6.80 -13.49
N PHE A 6 -5.81 -5.56 -13.30
CA PHE A 6 -4.67 -5.01 -14.02
C PHE A 6 -3.38 -5.74 -13.65
N TYR A 7 -3.08 -5.86 -12.36
CA TYR A 7 -1.85 -6.48 -11.88
C TYR A 7 -1.72 -7.96 -12.24
N ARG A 8 -2.81 -8.72 -12.27
CA ARG A 8 -2.81 -10.13 -12.69
C ARG A 8 -2.40 -10.35 -14.15
N ARG A 9 -2.44 -9.30 -14.97
CA ARG A 9 -2.05 -9.34 -16.39
C ARG A 9 -0.63 -8.82 -16.62
N GLN A 10 0.10 -8.47 -15.54
CA GLN A 10 1.45 -7.92 -15.62
C GLN A 10 2.47 -8.97 -15.21
N LEU A 11 3.44 -9.20 -16.08
CA LEU A 11 4.63 -9.97 -15.77
C LEU A 11 5.83 -9.01 -15.80
N PHE A 12 6.37 -8.69 -14.62
CA PHE A 12 7.54 -7.84 -14.49
C PHE A 12 8.80 -8.71 -14.56
N VAL A 13 9.61 -8.50 -15.59
CA VAL A 13 10.90 -9.16 -15.72
C VAL A 13 12.00 -8.18 -15.36
N PRO A 14 12.66 -8.32 -14.18
CA PRO A 14 13.70 -7.42 -13.77
C PRO A 14 14.97 -7.63 -14.60
N PHE A 15 15.53 -6.54 -15.12
CA PHE A 15 16.84 -6.49 -15.79
C PHE A 15 17.78 -5.64 -14.93
N GLU A 16 18.49 -6.28 -14.02
CA GLU A 16 19.32 -5.58 -13.01
C GLU A 16 20.66 -5.09 -13.54
N LYS A 17 21.09 -5.62 -14.71
CA LYS A 17 22.39 -5.27 -15.28
C LYS A 17 22.28 -4.14 -16.28
N CYS A 18 23.00 -3.07 -16.02
CA CYS A 18 23.21 -1.98 -16.97
C CYS A 18 24.50 -2.22 -17.76
N PHE A 19 24.41 -2.15 -19.10
CA PHE A 19 25.54 -2.34 -20.00
C PHE A 19 26.01 -1.03 -20.65
N THR A 20 25.61 0.12 -20.11
CA THR A 20 26.05 1.44 -20.60
C THR A 20 27.58 1.51 -20.64
N GLY A 21 28.13 1.87 -21.79
CA GLY A 21 29.58 1.93 -22.04
C GLY A 21 30.24 0.55 -22.26
N ARG A 22 29.45 -0.54 -22.31
CA ARG A 22 29.91 -1.89 -22.64
C ARG A 22 29.08 -2.54 -23.76
N GLU A 23 28.42 -1.69 -24.53
CA GLU A 23 27.63 -2.11 -25.67
C GLU A 23 28.51 -2.87 -26.67
N ARG A 24 27.94 -3.95 -27.21
CA ARG A 24 28.57 -4.72 -28.29
C ARG A 24 27.74 -4.55 -29.56
N PRO A 25 27.99 -3.48 -30.34
CA PRO A 25 27.19 -3.16 -31.53
C PRO A 25 27.10 -4.30 -32.55
N TYR A 26 28.12 -5.15 -32.62
CA TYR A 26 28.14 -6.28 -33.54
C TYR A 26 27.01 -7.29 -33.23
N ILE A 27 26.57 -7.42 -31.96
CA ILE A 27 25.48 -8.34 -31.63
C ILE A 27 24.21 -7.90 -32.33
N LYS A 28 23.89 -6.60 -32.26
CA LYS A 28 22.68 -6.03 -32.86
C LYS A 28 22.80 -5.91 -34.37
N ASN A 29 23.96 -5.48 -34.88
CA ASN A 29 24.10 -5.07 -36.27
C ASN A 29 24.56 -6.22 -37.21
N ASP A 30 25.12 -7.30 -36.66
CA ASP A 30 25.63 -8.45 -37.44
C ASP A 30 25.11 -9.77 -36.90
N TYR A 31 25.45 -10.16 -35.68
CA TYR A 31 25.18 -11.49 -35.14
C TYR A 31 23.70 -11.89 -35.20
N LEU A 32 22.79 -11.00 -34.78
CA LEU A 32 21.34 -11.27 -34.80
C LEU A 32 20.72 -11.29 -36.20
N HIS A 33 21.48 -10.89 -37.22
CA HIS A 33 21.02 -10.94 -38.64
C HIS A 33 21.61 -12.12 -39.42
N ARG A 34 22.48 -12.89 -38.79
CA ARG A 34 23.04 -14.08 -39.45
C ARG A 34 21.97 -15.14 -39.64
N GLN A 35 21.98 -15.76 -40.82
CA GLN A 35 20.96 -16.75 -41.18
C GLN A 35 21.00 -17.98 -40.26
N ASP A 36 22.18 -18.47 -39.91
CA ASP A 36 22.39 -19.61 -39.01
C ASP A 36 21.81 -19.32 -37.60
N VAL A 37 21.97 -18.11 -37.12
CA VAL A 37 21.41 -17.66 -35.82
C VAL A 37 19.88 -17.59 -35.91
N LEU A 38 19.34 -17.01 -36.96
CA LEU A 38 17.89 -16.92 -37.20
C LEU A 38 17.24 -18.29 -37.34
N GLU A 39 17.88 -19.22 -38.09
CA GLU A 39 17.42 -20.60 -38.23
C GLU A 39 17.41 -21.32 -36.88
N TYR A 40 18.46 -21.15 -36.08
CA TYR A 40 18.53 -21.72 -34.74
C TYR A 40 17.44 -21.17 -33.80
N VAL A 41 17.23 -19.88 -33.83
CA VAL A 41 16.15 -19.25 -33.04
C VAL A 41 14.78 -19.78 -33.48
N MET A 42 14.53 -19.87 -34.80
CA MET A 42 13.29 -20.43 -35.34
C MET A 42 13.12 -21.90 -34.92
N TYR A 43 14.16 -22.70 -35.03
CA TYR A 43 14.15 -24.09 -34.55
C TYR A 43 13.76 -24.16 -33.05
N ARG A 44 14.36 -23.31 -32.23
CA ARG A 44 14.02 -23.23 -30.79
C ARG A 44 12.56 -22.86 -30.57
N VAL A 45 12.05 -21.86 -31.26
CA VAL A 45 10.66 -21.41 -31.16
C VAL A 45 9.68 -22.51 -31.59
N LEU A 46 9.92 -23.16 -32.70
CA LEU A 46 9.05 -24.24 -33.20
C LEU A 46 9.03 -25.49 -32.29
N ASN A 47 10.11 -25.72 -31.55
CA ASN A 47 10.21 -26.82 -30.59
C ASN A 47 9.89 -26.39 -29.14
N MET A 48 9.46 -25.16 -28.92
CA MET A 48 8.99 -24.70 -27.62
C MET A 48 7.60 -25.27 -27.32
N ASN A 49 7.48 -25.89 -26.15
CA ASN A 49 6.23 -26.48 -25.70
C ASN A 49 5.75 -25.79 -24.42
N TYR A 50 5.67 -24.45 -24.46
CA TYR A 50 5.27 -23.64 -23.31
C TYR A 50 3.85 -23.12 -23.52
N TYR A 51 2.91 -23.70 -22.79
CA TYR A 51 1.51 -23.27 -22.79
C TYR A 51 1.18 -22.28 -21.65
N GLN A 52 2.11 -22.12 -20.71
CA GLN A 52 1.94 -21.21 -19.58
C GLN A 52 3.23 -20.42 -19.33
N LEU A 53 3.10 -19.14 -19.06
CA LEU A 53 4.20 -18.31 -18.59
C LEU A 53 4.54 -18.72 -17.15
N SER A 54 5.82 -19.00 -16.89
CA SER A 54 6.30 -19.18 -15.53
C SER A 54 6.33 -17.83 -14.80
N GLU A 55 6.05 -17.85 -13.51
CA GLU A 55 6.19 -16.69 -12.64
C GLU A 55 7.34 -16.89 -11.64
N PRO A 56 8.60 -16.65 -12.05
CA PRO A 56 9.74 -16.75 -11.15
C PRO A 56 9.61 -15.88 -9.92
N ALA A 57 10.25 -16.25 -8.82
CA ALA A 57 10.23 -15.48 -7.57
C ALA A 57 10.69 -14.03 -7.77
N ALA A 58 11.70 -13.80 -8.62
CA ALA A 58 12.17 -12.46 -8.96
C ALA A 58 11.09 -11.60 -9.66
N CYS A 59 10.28 -12.19 -10.55
CA CYS A 59 9.19 -11.48 -11.21
C CYS A 59 8.07 -11.13 -10.22
N LYS A 60 7.75 -12.04 -9.30
CA LYS A 60 6.76 -11.78 -8.23
C LYS A 60 7.24 -10.67 -7.29
N ALA A 61 8.51 -10.69 -6.91
CA ALA A 61 9.10 -9.64 -6.09
C ALA A 61 9.07 -8.27 -6.78
N ALA A 62 9.47 -8.21 -8.06
CA ALA A 62 9.43 -6.97 -8.84
C ALA A 62 7.99 -6.42 -9.01
N LEU A 63 7.01 -7.30 -9.20
CA LEU A 63 5.59 -6.90 -9.24
C LEU A 63 5.11 -6.37 -7.88
N ALA A 64 5.52 -7.00 -6.78
CA ALA A 64 5.16 -6.56 -5.43
C ALA A 64 5.74 -5.18 -5.12
N GLU A 65 7.01 -4.96 -5.45
CA GLU A 65 7.69 -3.66 -5.33
C GLU A 65 7.00 -2.58 -6.18
N TYR A 66 6.64 -2.90 -7.42
CA TYR A 66 5.91 -2.00 -8.29
C TYR A 66 4.53 -1.62 -7.73
N LYS A 67 3.79 -2.58 -7.16
CA LYS A 67 2.52 -2.34 -6.48
C LYS A 67 2.71 -1.40 -5.29
N GLU A 68 3.69 -1.68 -4.46
CA GLU A 68 4.01 -0.86 -3.28
C GLU A 68 4.36 0.58 -3.68
N TYR A 69 5.23 0.74 -4.69
CA TYR A 69 5.66 2.06 -5.17
C TYR A 69 4.50 2.89 -5.77
N ASN A 70 3.56 2.25 -6.43
CA ASN A 70 2.46 2.95 -7.12
C ASN A 70 1.19 3.10 -6.28
N ASP A 71 1.11 2.49 -5.11
CA ASP A 71 -0.07 2.55 -4.24
C ASP A 71 0.21 3.38 -2.99
N SER A 72 -0.26 4.62 -3.02
CA SER A 72 -0.11 5.55 -1.90
C SER A 72 -0.81 5.07 -0.62
N VAL A 73 -1.84 4.21 -0.71
CA VAL A 73 -2.49 3.66 0.48
C VAL A 73 -1.63 2.58 1.11
N ARG A 74 -0.96 1.75 0.33
CA ARG A 74 0.02 0.76 0.84
C ARG A 74 1.20 1.45 1.52
N GLN A 75 1.76 2.49 0.89
CA GLN A 75 2.84 3.26 1.50
C GLN A 75 2.41 3.91 2.81
N PHE A 76 1.23 4.54 2.80
CA PHE A 76 0.65 5.12 4.01
C PHE A 76 0.47 4.08 5.13
N LEU A 77 -0.10 2.92 4.84
CA LEU A 77 -0.29 1.86 5.84
C LEU A 77 1.03 1.37 6.42
N LYS A 78 2.02 1.12 5.57
CA LYS A 78 3.36 0.66 5.98
C LYS A 78 4.06 1.67 6.91
N GLU A 79 3.90 2.95 6.65
CA GLU A 79 4.56 4.00 7.44
C GLU A 79 3.78 4.37 8.72
N MET A 80 2.45 4.33 8.66
CA MET A 80 1.63 4.96 9.69
C MET A 80 0.98 3.99 10.67
N LEU A 81 0.65 2.75 10.27
CA LEU A 81 -0.08 1.84 11.15
C LEU A 81 0.67 1.53 12.46
N ASP A 82 1.98 1.37 12.38
CA ASP A 82 2.81 1.06 13.56
C ASP A 82 2.99 2.27 14.48
N GLN A 83 2.75 3.48 13.98
CA GLN A 83 2.80 4.71 14.76
C GLN A 83 1.50 4.99 15.52
N CYS A 84 0.39 4.35 15.13
CA CYS A 84 -0.90 4.55 15.78
C CYS A 84 -0.92 3.90 17.16
N VAL A 85 -1.29 4.68 18.16
CA VAL A 85 -1.43 4.24 19.57
C VAL A 85 -2.75 3.53 19.79
N TRP A 86 -3.80 3.95 19.13
CA TRP A 86 -5.11 3.34 19.27
C TRP A 86 -5.19 1.95 18.66
N ASP A 87 -5.93 1.05 19.33
CA ASP A 87 -6.25 -0.28 18.81
C ASP A 87 -7.56 -0.33 18.00
N VAL A 88 -8.27 0.79 17.90
CA VAL A 88 -9.40 1.02 16.97
C VAL A 88 -9.13 2.30 16.21
N LEU A 89 -9.02 2.22 14.90
CA LEU A 89 -8.73 3.35 14.01
C LEU A 89 -9.94 3.63 13.12
N PRO A 90 -10.73 4.66 13.43
CA PRO A 90 -11.88 5.04 12.62
C PRO A 90 -11.49 5.34 11.16
N TYR A 91 -12.28 4.90 10.18
CA TYR A 91 -12.02 5.21 8.77
C TYR A 91 -11.92 6.71 8.49
N GLN A 92 -12.67 7.53 9.23
CA GLN A 92 -12.57 8.98 9.11
C GLN A 92 -11.20 9.48 9.60
N PHE A 93 -10.72 8.97 10.74
CA PHE A 93 -9.39 9.30 11.26
C PHE A 93 -8.29 8.90 10.28
N LEU A 94 -8.33 7.66 9.80
CA LEU A 94 -7.35 7.16 8.83
C LEU A 94 -7.36 7.97 7.52
N TYR A 95 -8.54 8.39 7.05
CA TYR A 95 -8.62 9.21 5.84
C TYR A 95 -8.09 10.63 6.05
N ASP A 96 -8.36 11.25 7.21
CA ASP A 96 -7.84 12.58 7.53
C ASP A 96 -6.32 12.53 7.71
N LEU A 97 -5.80 11.49 8.36
CA LEU A 97 -4.38 11.23 8.50
C LEU A 97 -3.72 10.96 7.13
N TYR A 98 -4.35 10.15 6.28
CA TYR A 98 -3.89 9.89 4.92
C TYR A 98 -3.78 11.18 4.09
N LYS A 99 -4.77 12.06 4.16
CA LYS A 99 -4.72 13.35 3.45
C LYS A 99 -3.51 14.17 3.89
N ALA A 100 -3.32 14.31 5.20
CA ALA A 100 -2.23 15.08 5.76
C ALA A 100 -0.86 14.48 5.46
N TRP A 101 -0.74 13.13 5.55
CA TRP A 101 0.45 12.39 5.15
C TRP A 101 0.74 12.55 3.65
N PHE A 102 -0.28 12.41 2.80
CA PHE A 102 -0.14 12.52 1.35
C PHE A 102 0.34 13.92 0.93
N ASP A 103 -0.18 14.97 1.53
CA ASP A 103 0.24 16.35 1.23
C ASP A 103 1.72 16.60 1.57
N ARG A 104 2.24 15.92 2.60
CA ARG A 104 3.66 16.02 2.98
C ARG A 104 4.58 15.22 2.05
N ASN A 105 4.16 14.01 1.67
CA ASN A 105 5.04 13.06 0.99
C ASN A 105 4.87 13.07 -0.54
N MET A 106 3.70 13.47 -1.04
CA MET A 106 3.33 13.42 -2.46
C MET A 106 2.61 14.70 -2.92
N PRO A 107 3.21 15.90 -2.77
CA PRO A 107 2.52 17.17 -3.00
C PRO A 107 1.99 17.35 -4.43
N SER A 108 2.62 16.68 -5.42
CA SER A 108 2.20 16.73 -6.83
C SER A 108 1.24 15.60 -7.22
N GLY A 109 0.92 14.69 -6.31
CA GLY A 109 0.06 13.54 -6.58
C GLY A 109 -1.43 13.86 -6.50
N THR A 110 -2.24 12.92 -6.96
CA THR A 110 -3.70 12.98 -6.81
C THR A 110 -4.15 12.05 -5.70
N LYS A 111 -4.73 12.61 -4.64
CA LYS A 111 -5.28 11.85 -3.52
C LYS A 111 -6.49 11.03 -3.94
N GLN A 112 -6.62 9.83 -3.40
CA GLN A 112 -7.84 9.05 -3.54
C GLN A 112 -8.98 9.73 -2.77
N ASN A 113 -10.20 9.63 -3.29
CA ASN A 113 -11.38 10.03 -2.53
C ASN A 113 -11.62 9.05 -1.38
N LYS A 114 -12.42 9.46 -0.38
CA LYS A 114 -12.64 8.68 0.84
C LYS A 114 -13.16 7.27 0.57
N THR A 115 -14.08 7.11 -0.37
CA THR A 115 -14.67 5.79 -0.69
C THR A 115 -13.61 4.86 -1.29
N ALA A 116 -12.88 5.32 -2.30
CA ALA A 116 -11.81 4.56 -2.92
C ALA A 116 -10.68 4.24 -1.94
N PHE A 117 -10.34 5.18 -1.04
CA PHE A 117 -9.36 4.96 0.02
C PHE A 117 -9.79 3.84 0.97
N ILE A 118 -11.04 3.86 1.46
CA ILE A 118 -11.57 2.84 2.38
C ILE A 118 -11.59 1.47 1.71
N ASP A 119 -12.03 1.39 0.45
CA ASP A 119 -12.10 0.13 -0.29
C ASP A 119 -10.70 -0.46 -0.51
N ASN A 120 -9.74 0.38 -0.90
CA ASN A 120 -8.36 -0.05 -1.09
C ASN A 120 -7.72 -0.48 0.24
N LEU A 121 -7.87 0.32 1.29
CA LEU A 121 -7.38 0.04 2.63
C LEU A 121 -7.94 -1.30 3.17
N THR A 122 -9.25 -1.52 3.04
CA THR A 122 -9.90 -2.76 3.48
C THR A 122 -9.37 -3.96 2.71
N SER A 123 -9.26 -3.84 1.39
CA SER A 123 -8.71 -4.90 0.52
C SER A 123 -7.27 -5.26 0.88
N ILE A 124 -6.42 -4.26 1.19
CA ILE A 124 -5.02 -4.50 1.59
C ILE A 124 -4.96 -5.25 2.92
N VAL A 125 -5.74 -4.81 3.92
CA VAL A 125 -5.74 -5.43 5.25
C VAL A 125 -6.29 -6.86 5.21
N GLU A 126 -7.34 -7.11 4.43
CA GLU A 126 -7.93 -8.46 4.28
C GLU A 126 -7.03 -9.42 3.49
N ALA A 127 -6.20 -8.89 2.58
CA ALA A 127 -5.28 -9.68 1.75
C ALA A 127 -3.99 -10.09 2.48
N ASP A 128 -3.63 -9.42 3.56
CA ASP A 128 -2.39 -9.71 4.30
C ASP A 128 -2.68 -10.27 5.70
N PRO A 129 -2.65 -11.60 5.87
CA PRO A 129 -2.90 -12.25 7.15
C PRO A 129 -1.84 -11.98 8.22
N ASN A 130 -0.69 -11.40 7.85
CA ASN A 130 0.37 -11.05 8.81
C ASN A 130 0.15 -9.68 9.45
N LEU A 131 -0.72 -8.85 8.89
CA LEU A 131 -1.08 -7.59 9.53
C LEU A 131 -1.92 -7.86 10.78
N PRO A 132 -1.56 -7.31 11.94
CA PRO A 132 -2.32 -7.50 13.18
C PRO A 132 -3.57 -6.61 13.23
N TRP A 133 -4.24 -6.44 12.09
CA TRP A 133 -5.39 -5.57 11.93
C TRP A 133 -6.51 -6.28 11.18
N GLY A 134 -7.75 -6.07 11.66
CA GLY A 134 -8.97 -6.45 10.96
C GLY A 134 -9.75 -5.21 10.52
N ALA A 135 -10.61 -5.37 9.53
CA ALA A 135 -11.47 -4.30 9.02
C ALA A 135 -12.94 -4.59 9.36
N THR A 136 -13.71 -3.55 9.74
CA THR A 136 -15.15 -3.71 10.00
C THR A 136 -15.98 -3.81 8.72
N GLY A 137 -15.39 -3.51 7.57
CA GLY A 137 -16.12 -3.35 6.32
C GLY A 137 -17.08 -2.13 6.36
N ARG A 138 -18.03 -2.11 5.43
CA ARG A 138 -18.98 -0.98 5.30
C ARG A 138 -20.21 -1.12 6.20
N SER A 139 -20.59 -2.34 6.59
CA SER A 139 -21.85 -2.61 7.27
C SER A 139 -21.71 -2.73 8.78
N ASN A 140 -20.57 -3.18 9.26
CA ASN A 140 -20.35 -3.46 10.67
C ASN A 140 -19.71 -2.27 11.38
N ALA A 141 -20.03 -2.11 12.66
CA ALA A 141 -19.39 -1.12 13.52
C ALA A 141 -18.87 -1.81 14.80
N ILE A 142 -17.79 -1.29 15.35
CA ILE A 142 -17.18 -1.81 16.56
C ILE A 142 -17.28 -0.78 17.68
N ARG A 143 -17.48 -1.24 18.89
CA ARG A 143 -17.37 -0.40 20.10
C ARG A 143 -15.89 -0.23 20.44
N PRO A 144 -15.40 0.99 20.66
CA PRO A 144 -14.01 1.22 20.96
C PRO A 144 -13.61 0.63 22.33
N GLY A 145 -14.49 0.65 23.33
CA GLY A 145 -14.11 0.27 24.70
C GLY A 145 -12.90 1.07 25.17
N ASN A 146 -11.93 0.38 25.75
CA ASN A 146 -10.68 1.02 26.23
C ASN A 146 -9.61 1.19 25.14
N ARG A 147 -9.89 0.77 23.89
CA ARG A 147 -8.91 0.71 22.78
C ARG A 147 -8.55 2.07 22.17
N MET A 148 -9.21 3.13 22.61
CA MET A 148 -8.95 4.52 22.21
C MET A 148 -8.75 5.46 23.42
N ASN A 149 -8.50 4.91 24.61
CA ASN A 149 -8.36 5.71 25.83
C ASN A 149 -7.00 6.42 25.97
N ALA A 150 -5.98 5.96 25.26
CA ALA A 150 -4.69 6.64 25.24
C ALA A 150 -4.73 7.87 24.32
N PRO A 151 -3.92 8.91 24.58
CA PRO A 151 -3.78 10.03 23.65
C PRO A 151 -3.12 9.54 22.35
N GLU A 152 -3.57 10.10 21.21
CA GLU A 152 -3.02 9.76 19.89
C GLU A 152 -2.14 10.91 19.36
N PRO A 153 -0.81 10.81 19.48
CA PRO A 153 0.11 11.90 19.12
C PRO A 153 0.04 12.34 17.66
N LEU A 154 -0.42 11.46 16.77
CA LEU A 154 -0.57 11.77 15.34
C LEU A 154 -1.57 12.90 15.10
N ILE A 155 -2.49 13.15 16.03
CA ILE A 155 -3.44 14.27 15.96
C ILE A 155 -2.71 15.61 15.89
N ILE A 156 -1.70 15.81 16.74
CA ILE A 156 -0.87 17.04 16.73
C ILE A 156 0.14 16.97 15.59
N ALA A 157 0.83 15.85 15.44
CA ALA A 157 1.89 15.69 14.44
C ALA A 157 1.41 15.97 13.02
N TYR A 158 0.16 15.62 12.70
CA TYR A 158 -0.45 15.82 11.39
C TYR A 158 -1.52 16.91 11.37
N GLN A 159 -1.64 17.69 12.45
CA GLN A 159 -2.58 18.82 12.58
C GLN A 159 -4.04 18.43 12.28
N LEU A 160 -4.46 17.28 12.78
CA LEU A 160 -5.82 16.76 12.61
C LEU A 160 -6.80 17.50 13.54
N ASN A 161 -7.16 18.73 13.18
CA ASN A 161 -7.90 19.64 14.07
C ASN A 161 -9.27 19.09 14.49
N ASP A 162 -9.95 18.33 13.62
CA ASP A 162 -11.26 17.73 13.92
C ASP A 162 -11.17 16.59 14.96
N TRP A 163 -9.97 16.12 15.25
CA TRP A 163 -9.67 15.04 16.20
C TRP A 163 -9.08 15.54 17.50
N LYS A 164 -8.87 16.85 17.66
CA LYS A 164 -8.47 17.45 18.93
C LYS A 164 -9.63 17.41 19.92
N ASN A 165 -9.29 17.36 21.20
CA ASN A 165 -10.27 17.47 22.27
C ASN A 165 -11.01 18.84 22.19
N PRO A 166 -12.29 18.87 21.86
CA PRO A 166 -12.99 20.14 21.66
C PRO A 166 -13.31 20.89 22.96
N ILE A 167 -13.19 20.20 24.11
CA ILE A 167 -13.50 20.77 25.43
C ILE A 167 -12.26 21.38 26.06
N TYR A 168 -11.09 20.77 25.83
CA TYR A 168 -9.84 21.20 26.43
C TYR A 168 -9.32 22.52 25.81
N ARG A 169 -8.91 23.45 26.65
CA ARG A 169 -8.42 24.81 26.25
C ARG A 169 -6.96 25.06 26.65
N GLY A 170 -6.32 24.10 27.30
CA GLY A 170 -4.90 24.18 27.71
C GLY A 170 -3.94 23.80 26.59
N ASN A 171 -2.66 23.72 26.96
CA ASN A 171 -1.55 23.41 26.04
C ASN A 171 -0.93 22.01 26.27
N ASP A 172 -1.52 21.20 27.12
CA ASP A 172 -1.04 19.83 27.38
C ASP A 172 -1.31 18.95 26.14
N PRO A 173 -0.26 18.43 25.46
CA PRO A 173 -0.39 17.62 24.27
C PRO A 173 -1.25 16.38 24.46
N ASP A 174 -1.14 15.72 25.61
CA ASP A 174 -1.88 14.50 25.89
C ASP A 174 -3.37 14.77 26.00
N GLN A 175 -3.75 15.88 26.61
CA GLN A 175 -5.16 16.28 26.70
C GLN A 175 -5.72 16.75 25.36
N ILE A 176 -4.91 17.40 24.54
CA ILE A 176 -5.30 17.80 23.18
C ILE A 176 -5.56 16.57 22.31
N CYS A 177 -4.72 15.54 22.44
CA CYS A 177 -4.78 14.30 21.65
C CYS A 177 -5.82 13.29 22.13
N HIS A 178 -6.74 13.70 23.01
CA HIS A 178 -7.76 12.84 23.62
C HIS A 178 -9.17 13.26 23.17
N PRO A 179 -9.61 12.89 21.96
CA PRO A 179 -10.89 13.31 21.41
C PRO A 179 -12.08 12.74 22.20
N LEU A 180 -13.25 13.31 21.98
CA LEU A 180 -14.49 12.72 22.44
C LEU A 180 -14.80 11.45 21.66
N ILE A 181 -14.83 10.30 22.36
CA ILE A 181 -15.03 9.00 21.78
C ILE A 181 -16.52 8.74 21.57
N LYS A 182 -16.91 8.34 20.36
CA LYS A 182 -18.27 7.89 20.03
C LYS A 182 -18.52 6.46 20.54
N SER A 183 -19.79 6.10 20.68
CA SER A 183 -20.20 4.76 21.13
C SER A 183 -19.77 3.65 20.16
N THR A 184 -19.67 3.94 18.85
CA THR A 184 -19.26 2.98 17.83
C THR A 184 -18.52 3.66 16.69
N TYR A 185 -17.62 2.89 16.06
CA TYR A 185 -16.87 3.32 14.86
C TYR A 185 -16.87 2.24 13.79
N ARG A 186 -16.75 2.68 12.54
CA ARG A 186 -16.30 1.84 11.43
C ARG A 186 -14.84 2.14 11.18
N GLY A 187 -14.00 1.10 11.07
CA GLY A 187 -12.57 1.31 10.94
C GLY A 187 -11.77 0.02 10.99
N LEU A 188 -10.48 0.16 11.19
CA LEU A 188 -9.60 -0.93 11.52
C LEU A 188 -9.61 -1.19 13.03
N TYR A 189 -9.37 -2.44 13.40
CA TYR A 189 -9.19 -2.83 14.79
C TYR A 189 -8.03 -3.82 14.91
N ARG A 190 -7.24 -3.70 15.97
CA ARG A 190 -6.11 -4.58 16.21
C ARG A 190 -6.62 -5.97 16.61
N THR A 191 -6.13 -7.00 15.93
CA THR A 191 -6.42 -8.40 16.21
C THR A 191 -5.42 -8.93 17.24
N GLY A 192 -5.85 -9.81 18.16
CA GLY A 192 -4.93 -10.48 19.10
C GLY A 192 -4.71 -9.81 20.46
N ARG A 193 -5.20 -8.59 20.71
CA ARG A 193 -5.40 -8.06 22.08
C ARG A 193 -6.84 -8.34 22.45
N GLY A 194 -7.05 -9.25 23.40
CA GLY A 194 -8.37 -9.70 23.86
C GLY A 194 -9.33 -8.53 24.13
N ALA A 195 -10.60 -8.79 23.86
CA ALA A 195 -11.71 -7.89 24.17
C ALA A 195 -11.86 -7.69 25.68
#